data_f3d61f3c1b6c9c47a927d897ba83d7f5
#
_entry.id   f3d61f3c1b6c9c47a927d897ba83d7f5
#
_cell.length_a   1.000
_cell.length_b   1.000
_cell.length_c   1.000
_cell.angle_alpha   90.00
_cell.angle_beta   90.00
_cell.angle_gamma   90.00
#
_symmetry.space_group_name_H-M   'P 1'
#
loop_
_entity.id
_entity.type
_entity.pdbx_description
1 polymer ?
#
loop_
_entity_poly.entity_id
_entity_poly.type
_entity_poly.pdbx_seq_one_letter_code
_entity_poly.pdbx_strand_id
1 'polypeptide(L)'
;MLQVNFLRQNTELAKKKLAIKHFANLNLVDEVIAIDDQRKLLQASFDDIQSKVNTASKEIGGHMAKGEKDKAEALKNEVAEWKKQIEPLKEQMAAVEVNLQQVIVQFPNLPHDLVPLGKTPEENEVVRVGGETPKLHAGAEAHWDLIKKYNLVDFETGAKITGSGFPLYIGKGAKFQRVLTQYFLDFNTAAGYTEYLPPFMVNAASAFATGQLPDKEGQMYHATEDDFYLIPTAEVPVTNVFRDTVLKESDLPIQMTAYSPCFRREAGSFGKDVRGLNRVHQFEKVEIIQIVHPDKSDLVLDEMVAHVEKLLISLGLPYRILRLCGGDMGFASAITYDFEVYSAAQERWLEVSSVSNFMAYQTYRMKCRFKDADGKTQFAHSLNGSSLALPRIFAAIVENYQTENGIALPKVLQPYFGSETLV
;
A
#
# COMPACT_ATOMS: atom_id res chain seq x y z
N MET A 1 7.86 6.55 -3.13
CA MET A 1 8.31 7.97 -3.06
C MET A 1 8.85 8.37 -4.41
N LEU A 2 8.60 9.61 -4.84
CA LEU A 2 9.15 10.09 -6.11
C LEU A 2 10.67 10.25 -6.02
N GLN A 3 11.36 10.03 -7.15
CA GLN A 3 12.80 10.23 -7.22
C GLN A 3 13.12 11.68 -7.57
N VAL A 4 14.00 12.33 -6.81
CA VAL A 4 14.38 13.74 -7.05
C VAL A 4 14.93 13.94 -8.48
N ASN A 5 15.69 12.97 -8.97
CA ASN A 5 16.25 13.03 -10.32
C ASN A 5 15.17 13.03 -11.40
N PHE A 6 14.08 12.26 -11.21
CA PHE A 6 12.92 12.27 -12.10
C PHE A 6 12.22 13.63 -12.07
N LEU A 7 11.99 14.20 -10.88
CA LEU A 7 11.36 15.52 -10.72
C LEU A 7 12.17 16.62 -11.42
N ARG A 8 13.48 16.57 -11.31
CA ARG A 8 14.42 17.51 -11.97
C ARG A 8 14.36 17.42 -13.49
N GLN A 9 14.39 16.20 -14.03
CA GLN A 9 14.39 15.98 -15.48
C GLN A 9 13.02 16.23 -16.13
N ASN A 10 11.93 16.10 -15.35
CA ASN A 10 10.55 16.12 -15.85
C ASN A 10 9.66 17.06 -15.01
N THR A 11 10.16 18.25 -14.62
CA THR A 11 9.49 19.17 -13.71
C THR A 11 8.04 19.48 -14.12
N GLU A 12 7.85 19.92 -15.36
CA GLU A 12 6.51 20.31 -15.86
C GLU A 12 5.58 19.11 -15.99
N LEU A 13 6.08 17.96 -16.43
CA LEU A 13 5.32 16.72 -16.48
C LEU A 13 4.88 16.29 -15.07
N ALA A 14 5.80 16.35 -14.10
CA ALA A 14 5.49 16.01 -12.71
C ALA A 14 4.39 16.92 -12.12
N LYS A 15 4.51 18.25 -12.32
CA LYS A 15 3.47 19.21 -11.89
C LYS A 15 2.11 18.91 -12.55
N LYS A 16 2.11 18.66 -13.87
CA LYS A 16 0.89 18.29 -14.60
C LYS A 16 0.24 17.03 -14.05
N LYS A 17 1.01 15.96 -13.81
CA LYS A 17 0.51 14.71 -13.23
C LYS A 17 0.03 14.88 -11.79
N LEU A 18 0.75 15.62 -10.95
CA LEU A 18 0.32 15.95 -9.59
C LEU A 18 -1.00 16.71 -9.55
N ALA A 19 -1.23 17.61 -10.53
CA ALA A 19 -2.49 18.33 -10.64
C ALA A 19 -3.68 17.40 -10.94
N ILE A 20 -3.49 16.28 -11.65
CA ILE A 20 -4.53 15.26 -11.87
C ILE A 20 -4.99 14.65 -10.52
N LYS A 21 -4.08 14.44 -9.58
CA LYS A 21 -4.39 13.99 -8.20
C LYS A 21 -4.81 15.13 -7.27
N HIS A 22 -5.11 16.31 -7.78
CA HIS A 22 -5.48 17.49 -7.01
C HIS A 22 -4.47 17.86 -5.92
N PHE A 23 -3.19 17.54 -6.13
CA PHE A 23 -2.13 17.93 -5.19
C PHE A 23 -1.99 19.45 -5.18
N ALA A 24 -2.31 20.07 -4.04
CA ALA A 24 -2.47 21.52 -3.95
C ALA A 24 -1.15 22.30 -4.09
N ASN A 25 -0.05 21.75 -3.59
CA ASN A 25 1.21 22.49 -3.47
C ASN A 25 2.23 22.10 -4.56
N LEU A 26 1.97 22.47 -5.82
CA LEU A 26 2.84 22.14 -6.95
C LEU A 26 4.24 22.78 -6.86
N ASN A 27 4.38 23.90 -6.11
CA ASN A 27 5.66 24.60 -5.93
C ASN A 27 6.68 23.75 -5.13
N LEU A 28 6.22 22.76 -4.36
CA LEU A 28 7.12 21.82 -3.68
C LEU A 28 8.06 21.08 -4.65
N VAL A 29 7.70 20.96 -5.93
CA VAL A 29 8.58 20.35 -6.95
C VAL A 29 9.84 21.18 -7.11
N ASP A 30 9.70 22.49 -7.22
CA ASP A 30 10.84 23.43 -7.37
C ASP A 30 11.64 23.49 -6.05
N GLU A 31 10.96 23.46 -4.91
CA GLU A 31 11.58 23.44 -3.58
C GLU A 31 12.46 22.20 -3.38
N VAL A 32 11.97 21.01 -3.71
CA VAL A 32 12.75 19.76 -3.64
C VAL A 32 14.00 19.83 -4.51
N ILE A 33 13.89 20.41 -5.71
CA ILE A 33 15.02 20.58 -6.62
C ILE A 33 16.05 21.52 -6.01
N ALA A 34 15.61 22.64 -5.43
CA ALA A 34 16.49 23.61 -4.78
C ALA A 34 17.21 23.01 -3.55
N ILE A 35 16.51 22.25 -2.72
CA ILE A 35 17.09 21.54 -1.57
C ILE A 35 18.14 20.51 -2.05
N ASP A 36 17.86 19.75 -3.11
CA ASP A 36 18.83 18.81 -3.69
C ASP A 36 20.06 19.51 -4.28
N ASP A 37 19.90 20.69 -4.86
CA ASP A 37 21.04 21.51 -5.33
C ASP A 37 21.92 21.95 -4.16
N GLN A 38 21.31 22.40 -3.05
CA GLN A 38 22.06 22.71 -1.83
C GLN A 38 22.79 21.47 -1.29
N ARG A 39 22.12 20.30 -1.25
CA ARG A 39 22.73 19.04 -0.83
C ARG A 39 23.94 18.68 -1.69
N LYS A 40 23.85 18.83 -3.02
CA LYS A 40 24.95 18.57 -3.96
C LYS A 40 26.11 19.52 -3.77
N LEU A 41 25.86 20.81 -3.52
CA LEU A 41 26.91 21.79 -3.25
C LEU A 41 27.65 21.46 -1.94
N LEU A 42 26.92 21.11 -0.88
CA LEU A 42 27.54 20.73 0.39
C LEU A 42 28.38 19.43 0.25
N GLN A 43 27.85 18.43 -0.48
CA GLN A 43 28.56 17.20 -0.77
C GLN A 43 29.87 17.49 -1.54
N ALA A 44 29.82 18.29 -2.59
CA ALA A 44 31.01 18.67 -3.36
C ALA A 44 32.05 19.39 -2.51
N SER A 45 31.61 20.29 -1.61
CA SER A 45 32.50 20.98 -0.67
C SER A 45 33.14 20.03 0.32
N PHE A 46 32.37 19.08 0.86
CA PHE A 46 32.88 18.04 1.75
C PHE A 46 33.92 17.14 1.04
N ASP A 47 33.61 16.68 -0.18
CA ASP A 47 34.49 15.80 -0.96
C ASP A 47 35.80 16.49 -1.33
N ASP A 48 35.77 17.80 -1.68
CA ASP A 48 36.96 18.60 -1.97
C ASP A 48 37.87 18.71 -0.72
N ILE A 49 37.29 19.08 0.43
CA ILE A 49 38.06 19.18 1.68
C ILE A 49 38.62 17.82 2.10
N GLN A 50 37.83 16.77 2.01
CA GLN A 50 38.25 15.42 2.36
C GLN A 50 39.40 14.94 1.43
N SER A 51 39.35 15.28 0.14
CA SER A 51 40.41 14.98 -0.82
C SER A 51 41.70 15.74 -0.48
N LYS A 52 41.61 17.04 -0.13
CA LYS A 52 42.78 17.84 0.32
C LYS A 52 43.41 17.24 1.58
N VAL A 53 42.59 16.90 2.57
CA VAL A 53 43.07 16.24 3.81
C VAL A 53 43.79 14.92 3.51
N ASN A 54 43.24 14.09 2.64
CA ASN A 54 43.82 12.81 2.27
C ASN A 54 45.17 12.97 1.52
N THR A 55 45.23 13.93 0.58
CA THR A 55 46.44 14.23 -0.20
C THR A 55 47.55 14.77 0.70
N ALA A 56 47.24 15.82 1.48
CA ALA A 56 48.21 16.42 2.38
C ALA A 56 48.73 15.42 3.46
N SER A 57 47.85 14.55 3.94
CA SER A 57 48.24 13.50 4.90
C SER A 57 49.32 12.53 4.33
N LYS A 58 49.24 12.20 3.04
CA LYS A 58 50.27 11.42 2.34
C LYS A 58 51.55 12.21 2.15
N GLU A 59 51.45 13.50 1.80
CA GLU A 59 52.61 14.37 1.59
C GLU A 59 53.39 14.62 2.88
N ILE A 60 52.70 14.79 4.02
CA ILE A 60 53.29 14.90 5.36
C ILE A 60 54.22 13.70 5.61
N GLY A 61 53.74 12.48 5.33
CA GLY A 61 54.56 11.27 5.44
C GLY A 61 55.82 11.29 4.57
N GLY A 62 55.67 11.76 3.33
CA GLY A 62 56.78 11.93 2.38
C GLY A 62 57.81 12.98 2.83
N HIS A 63 57.38 14.13 3.32
CA HIS A 63 58.27 15.17 3.84
C HIS A 63 59.00 14.76 5.13
N MET A 64 58.33 14.07 6.01
CA MET A 64 58.93 13.50 7.23
C MET A 64 60.03 12.49 6.90
N ALA A 65 59.79 11.61 5.92
CA ALA A 65 60.78 10.62 5.48
C ALA A 65 62.04 11.27 4.85
N LYS A 66 61.87 12.45 4.24
CA LYS A 66 62.98 13.24 3.64
C LYS A 66 63.65 14.19 4.61
N GLY A 67 63.20 14.27 5.87
CA GLY A 67 63.72 15.18 6.87
C GLY A 67 63.28 16.64 6.75
N GLU A 68 62.28 16.95 5.88
CA GLU A 68 61.78 18.32 5.60
C GLU A 68 60.72 18.71 6.65
N LYS A 69 61.13 18.87 7.90
CA LYS A 69 60.25 19.07 9.05
C LYS A 69 59.34 20.31 8.94
N ASP A 70 59.88 21.44 8.45
CA ASP A 70 59.13 22.68 8.35
C ASP A 70 57.95 22.57 7.35
N LYS A 71 58.18 21.88 6.23
CA LYS A 71 57.11 21.64 5.25
C LYS A 71 56.02 20.67 5.80
N ALA A 72 56.49 19.65 6.53
CA ALA A 72 55.56 18.73 7.18
C ALA A 72 54.68 19.43 8.23
N GLU A 73 55.27 20.36 9.00
CA GLU A 73 54.53 21.14 10.02
C GLU A 73 53.53 22.14 9.40
N ALA A 74 53.89 22.83 8.32
CA ALA A 74 53.00 23.67 7.57
C ALA A 74 51.75 22.93 7.07
N LEU A 75 51.98 21.77 6.43
CA LEU A 75 50.89 20.90 5.96
C LEU A 75 50.02 20.32 7.10
N LYS A 76 50.60 20.03 8.26
CA LYS A 76 49.80 19.63 9.44
C LYS A 76 48.85 20.72 9.89
N ASN A 77 49.30 21.95 9.90
CA ASN A 77 48.50 23.10 10.27
C ASN A 77 47.32 23.30 9.27
N GLU A 78 47.60 23.21 7.97
CA GLU A 78 46.54 23.27 6.94
C GLU A 78 45.52 22.12 7.12
N VAL A 79 45.97 20.90 7.33
CA VAL A 79 45.09 19.73 7.59
C VAL A 79 44.26 19.96 8.84
N ALA A 80 44.81 20.60 9.89
CA ALA A 80 44.05 20.93 11.09
C ALA A 80 42.95 21.94 10.82
N GLU A 81 43.21 22.96 10.02
CA GLU A 81 42.19 23.95 9.62
C GLU A 81 41.11 23.34 8.73
N TRP A 82 41.47 22.48 7.75
CA TRP A 82 40.51 21.78 6.93
C TRP A 82 39.61 20.83 7.76
N LYS A 83 40.17 20.10 8.70
CA LYS A 83 39.41 19.22 9.61
C LYS A 83 38.40 19.98 10.44
N LYS A 84 38.65 21.22 10.85
CA LYS A 84 37.69 22.05 11.56
C LYS A 84 36.45 22.39 10.71
N GLN A 85 36.57 22.39 9.38
CA GLN A 85 35.44 22.64 8.46
C GLN A 85 34.59 21.40 8.20
N ILE A 86 35.10 20.19 8.45
CA ILE A 86 34.40 18.93 8.14
C ILE A 86 33.15 18.73 9.02
N GLU A 87 33.24 18.93 10.32
CA GLU A 87 32.09 18.72 11.22
C GLU A 87 30.92 19.68 10.95
N PRO A 88 31.12 21.01 10.78
CA PRO A 88 30.04 21.90 10.36
C PRO A 88 29.41 21.52 9.02
N LEU A 89 30.20 21.04 8.04
CA LEU A 89 29.65 20.56 6.76
C LEU A 89 28.80 19.31 6.92
N LYS A 90 29.21 18.36 7.75
CA LYS A 90 28.42 17.16 8.06
C LYS A 90 27.10 17.51 8.72
N GLU A 91 27.10 18.44 9.67
CA GLU A 91 25.88 18.93 10.31
C GLU A 91 24.92 19.59 9.31
N GLN A 92 25.45 20.43 8.41
CA GLN A 92 24.65 21.05 7.36
C GLN A 92 24.10 20.00 6.37
N MET A 93 24.92 19.02 5.96
CA MET A 93 24.48 17.93 5.10
C MET A 93 23.37 17.11 5.74
N ALA A 94 23.51 16.76 7.03
CA ALA A 94 22.46 16.04 7.77
C ALA A 94 21.17 16.87 7.86
N ALA A 95 21.25 18.15 8.13
CA ALA A 95 20.09 19.04 8.18
C ALA A 95 19.37 19.13 6.83
N VAL A 96 20.12 19.29 5.73
CA VAL A 96 19.56 19.36 4.37
C VAL A 96 18.93 18.00 3.98
N GLU A 97 19.54 16.87 4.34
CA GLU A 97 18.97 15.55 4.07
C GLU A 97 17.64 15.33 4.81
N VAL A 98 17.56 15.73 6.08
CA VAL A 98 16.32 15.71 6.86
C VAL A 98 15.25 16.59 6.21
N ASN A 99 15.61 17.82 5.80
CA ASN A 99 14.68 18.72 5.12
C ASN A 99 14.19 18.13 3.79
N LEU A 100 15.09 17.59 2.97
CA LEU A 100 14.75 16.94 1.71
C LEU A 100 13.75 15.80 1.94
N GLN A 101 13.99 14.97 2.95
CA GLN A 101 13.11 13.86 3.31
C GLN A 101 11.73 14.36 3.77
N GLN A 102 11.67 15.43 4.59
CA GLN A 102 10.41 16.01 5.05
C GLN A 102 9.55 16.57 3.92
N VAL A 103 10.17 17.13 2.90
CA VAL A 103 9.44 17.69 1.76
C VAL A 103 9.03 16.61 0.78
N ILE A 104 9.92 15.67 0.43
CA ILE A 104 9.65 14.68 -0.61
C ILE A 104 8.60 13.63 -0.21
N VAL A 105 8.41 13.35 1.09
CA VAL A 105 7.35 12.45 1.56
C VAL A 105 5.94 13.02 1.42
N GLN A 106 5.82 14.33 1.14
CA GLN A 106 4.52 14.98 0.96
C GLN A 106 3.91 14.69 -0.42
N PHE A 107 4.73 14.26 -1.40
CA PHE A 107 4.24 13.98 -2.74
C PHE A 107 3.50 12.65 -2.81
N PRO A 108 2.28 12.65 -3.37
CA PRO A 108 1.66 11.40 -3.80
C PRO A 108 2.43 10.80 -4.98
N ASN A 109 2.15 9.55 -5.29
CA ASN A 109 2.64 8.95 -6.52
C ASN A 109 2.04 9.64 -7.75
N LEU A 110 2.77 9.66 -8.85
CA LEU A 110 2.28 10.22 -10.11
C LEU A 110 1.26 9.27 -10.74
N PRO A 111 0.12 9.77 -11.21
CA PRO A 111 -0.88 8.94 -11.86
C PRO A 111 -0.38 8.41 -13.21
N HIS A 112 -0.80 7.21 -13.55
CA HIS A 112 -0.64 6.61 -14.86
C HIS A 112 -1.42 7.40 -15.92
N ASP A 113 -1.06 7.28 -17.20
CA ASP A 113 -1.71 8.05 -18.29
C ASP A 113 -3.18 7.63 -18.52
N LEU A 114 -3.56 6.43 -18.10
CA LEU A 114 -4.93 5.92 -18.18
C LEU A 114 -5.86 6.45 -17.07
N VAL A 115 -5.34 7.17 -16.09
CA VAL A 115 -6.16 7.70 -14.97
C VAL A 115 -7.06 8.81 -15.47
N PRO A 116 -8.40 8.68 -15.35
CA PRO A 116 -9.32 9.72 -15.78
C PRO A 116 -9.23 10.96 -14.89
N LEU A 117 -9.57 12.10 -15.47
CA LEU A 117 -9.76 13.33 -14.71
C LEU A 117 -11.04 13.20 -13.88
N GLY A 118 -11.03 13.73 -12.67
CA GLY A 118 -12.16 13.71 -11.75
C GLY A 118 -11.73 14.06 -10.34
N LYS A 119 -12.68 14.51 -9.50
CA LYS A 119 -12.45 14.95 -8.13
C LYS A 119 -13.07 14.04 -7.09
N THR A 120 -14.14 13.36 -7.46
CA THR A 120 -14.99 12.60 -6.53
C THR A 120 -15.25 11.19 -7.06
N PRO A 121 -15.64 10.23 -6.21
CA PRO A 121 -15.93 8.84 -6.60
C PRO A 121 -16.98 8.71 -7.71
N GLU A 122 -17.91 9.66 -7.85
CA GLU A 122 -18.94 9.65 -8.89
C GLU A 122 -18.38 9.85 -10.29
N GLU A 123 -17.13 10.35 -10.40
CA GLU A 123 -16.42 10.57 -11.66
C GLU A 123 -15.50 9.40 -12.05
N ASN A 124 -15.52 8.32 -11.28
CA ASN A 124 -14.82 7.10 -11.61
C ASN A 124 -15.41 6.44 -12.85
N GLU A 125 -14.54 5.88 -13.69
CA GLU A 125 -14.96 5.25 -14.94
C GLU A 125 -15.37 3.79 -14.72
N VAL A 126 -16.61 3.43 -15.02
CA VAL A 126 -17.05 2.02 -15.05
C VAL A 126 -16.46 1.35 -16.29
N VAL A 127 -15.48 0.47 -16.09
CA VAL A 127 -14.80 -0.23 -17.18
C VAL A 127 -15.39 -1.60 -17.50
N ARG A 128 -16.09 -2.20 -16.53
CA ARG A 128 -16.71 -3.51 -16.71
C ARG A 128 -17.88 -3.71 -15.72
N VAL A 129 -18.89 -4.47 -16.17
CA VAL A 129 -20.03 -4.88 -15.35
C VAL A 129 -20.29 -6.36 -15.62
N GLY A 130 -20.65 -7.14 -14.59
CA GLY A 130 -20.98 -8.55 -14.72
C GLY A 130 -21.87 -9.08 -13.60
N GLY A 131 -22.32 -10.31 -13.75
CA GLY A 131 -23.26 -10.95 -12.85
C GLY A 131 -24.70 -10.43 -13.01
N GLU A 132 -25.65 -11.19 -12.45
CA GLU A 132 -27.07 -10.83 -12.48
C GLU A 132 -27.53 -10.37 -11.09
N THR A 133 -28.20 -9.23 -11.03
CA THR A 133 -28.83 -8.75 -9.79
C THR A 133 -29.99 -9.67 -9.42
N PRO A 134 -29.96 -10.31 -8.24
CA PRO A 134 -31.01 -11.22 -7.83
C PRO A 134 -32.32 -10.47 -7.58
N LYS A 135 -33.45 -11.10 -7.93
CA LYS A 135 -34.76 -10.66 -7.49
C LYS A 135 -35.03 -11.21 -6.11
N LEU A 136 -35.00 -10.34 -5.11
CA LEU A 136 -35.26 -10.73 -3.74
C LEU A 136 -36.76 -10.97 -3.50
N HIS A 137 -37.10 -11.81 -2.51
CA HIS A 137 -38.49 -12.03 -2.08
C HIS A 137 -39.03 -10.79 -1.36
N ALA A 138 -40.38 -10.67 -1.22
CA ALA A 138 -41.04 -9.49 -0.67
C ALA A 138 -40.68 -9.14 0.79
N GLY A 139 -40.17 -10.13 1.56
CA GLY A 139 -39.72 -9.95 2.95
C GLY A 139 -38.18 -9.85 3.07
N ALA A 140 -37.47 -9.50 2.00
CA ALA A 140 -36.02 -9.40 2.04
C ALA A 140 -35.53 -8.28 2.97
N GLU A 141 -34.47 -8.59 3.71
CA GLU A 141 -33.91 -7.73 4.76
C GLU A 141 -32.43 -7.39 4.41
N ALA A 142 -31.94 -6.27 4.92
CA ALA A 142 -30.52 -5.95 4.80
C ALA A 142 -29.66 -6.83 5.73
N HIS A 143 -28.37 -6.95 5.42
CA HIS A 143 -27.48 -7.87 6.15
C HIS A 143 -27.44 -7.62 7.66
N TRP A 144 -27.56 -6.40 8.14
CA TRP A 144 -27.54 -6.08 9.58
C TRP A 144 -28.75 -6.64 10.33
N ASP A 145 -29.91 -6.80 9.66
CA ASP A 145 -31.10 -7.43 10.23
C ASP A 145 -30.96 -8.96 10.15
N LEU A 146 -30.47 -9.49 9.01
CA LEU A 146 -30.26 -10.94 8.80
C LEU A 146 -29.21 -11.51 9.75
N ILE A 147 -28.05 -10.86 9.93
CA ILE A 147 -27.01 -11.34 10.85
C ILE A 147 -27.47 -11.37 12.30
N LYS A 148 -28.36 -10.45 12.69
CA LYS A 148 -28.99 -10.43 14.02
C LYS A 148 -30.04 -11.53 14.12
N LYS A 149 -30.94 -11.65 13.14
CA LYS A 149 -32.02 -12.67 13.07
C LYS A 149 -31.47 -14.09 13.19
N TYR A 150 -30.35 -14.38 12.51
CA TYR A 150 -29.74 -15.71 12.49
C TYR A 150 -28.56 -15.85 13.45
N ASN A 151 -28.32 -14.89 14.32
CA ASN A 151 -27.23 -14.88 15.30
C ASN A 151 -25.86 -15.19 14.68
N LEU A 152 -25.53 -14.52 13.59
CA LEU A 152 -24.26 -14.74 12.86
C LEU A 152 -23.16 -13.78 13.33
N VAL A 153 -23.55 -12.54 13.69
CA VAL A 153 -22.63 -11.49 14.18
C VAL A 153 -23.35 -10.69 15.28
N ASP A 154 -22.63 -10.48 16.40
CA ASP A 154 -23.11 -9.71 17.54
C ASP A 154 -22.26 -8.44 17.72
N PHE A 155 -22.80 -7.31 17.34
CA PHE A 155 -22.16 -6.00 17.51
C PHE A 155 -22.29 -5.45 18.94
N GLU A 156 -23.33 -5.84 19.69
CA GLU A 156 -23.52 -5.36 21.06
C GLU A 156 -22.46 -5.95 21.99
N THR A 157 -22.25 -7.27 21.90
CA THR A 157 -21.16 -7.93 22.65
C THR A 157 -19.79 -7.50 22.14
N GLY A 158 -19.59 -7.32 20.84
CA GLY A 158 -18.34 -6.80 20.28
C GLY A 158 -18.02 -5.42 20.82
N ALA A 159 -19.01 -4.52 20.87
CA ALA A 159 -18.86 -3.18 21.45
C ALA A 159 -18.54 -3.22 22.96
N LYS A 160 -19.13 -4.17 23.71
CA LYS A 160 -18.83 -4.38 25.13
C LYS A 160 -17.39 -4.83 25.36
N ILE A 161 -16.83 -5.65 24.46
CA ILE A 161 -15.47 -6.20 24.58
C ILE A 161 -14.41 -5.14 24.22
N THR A 162 -14.62 -4.38 23.15
CA THR A 162 -13.58 -3.50 22.58
C THR A 162 -14.08 -2.08 22.36
N GLY A 163 -15.27 -1.91 21.82
CA GLY A 163 -15.85 -0.62 21.43
C GLY A 163 -16.72 -0.75 20.18
N SER A 164 -17.42 0.34 19.82
CA SER A 164 -18.25 0.38 18.62
C SER A 164 -17.41 0.08 17.37
N GLY A 165 -18.01 -0.63 16.39
CA GLY A 165 -17.35 -0.97 15.13
C GLY A 165 -16.46 -2.22 15.17
N PHE A 166 -16.47 -2.98 16.27
CA PHE A 166 -15.80 -4.29 16.37
C PHE A 166 -16.83 -5.42 16.38
N PRO A 167 -16.98 -6.18 15.28
CA PRO A 167 -17.93 -7.27 15.18
C PRO A 167 -17.45 -8.51 15.94
N LEU A 168 -18.39 -9.22 16.61
CA LEU A 168 -18.17 -10.55 17.15
C LEU A 168 -18.90 -11.58 16.28
N TYR A 169 -18.19 -12.37 15.49
CA TYR A 169 -18.78 -13.45 14.71
C TYR A 169 -19.08 -14.65 15.60
N ILE A 170 -20.26 -15.27 15.41
CA ILE A 170 -20.76 -16.35 16.27
C ILE A 170 -21.17 -17.57 15.45
N GLY A 171 -20.90 -18.76 15.96
CA GLY A 171 -21.40 -20.03 15.43
C GLY A 171 -21.20 -20.20 13.92
N LYS A 172 -22.31 -20.26 13.17
CA LYS A 172 -22.28 -20.38 11.71
C LYS A 172 -21.67 -19.15 11.03
N GLY A 173 -21.80 -17.95 11.62
CA GLY A 173 -21.15 -16.73 11.13
C GLY A 173 -19.62 -16.82 11.23
N ALA A 174 -19.09 -17.26 12.37
CA ALA A 174 -17.65 -17.48 12.54
C ALA A 174 -17.11 -18.58 11.62
N LYS A 175 -17.89 -19.67 11.44
CA LYS A 175 -17.55 -20.71 10.46
C LYS A 175 -17.51 -20.16 9.05
N PHE A 176 -18.49 -19.34 8.67
CA PHE A 176 -18.57 -18.78 7.32
C PHE A 176 -17.42 -17.83 7.02
N GLN A 177 -17.02 -16.98 7.99
CA GLN A 177 -15.84 -16.12 7.88
C GLN A 177 -14.57 -16.93 7.58
N ARG A 178 -14.37 -18.05 8.29
CA ARG A 178 -13.23 -18.96 8.07
C ARG A 178 -13.31 -19.65 6.71
N VAL A 179 -14.51 -20.04 6.26
CA VAL A 179 -14.73 -20.67 4.94
C VAL A 179 -14.39 -19.71 3.81
N LEU A 180 -14.79 -18.44 3.91
CA LEU A 180 -14.41 -17.40 2.94
C LEU A 180 -12.89 -17.22 2.87
N THR A 181 -12.24 -17.13 4.04
CA THR A 181 -10.77 -17.03 4.11
C THR A 181 -10.09 -18.20 3.41
N GLN A 182 -10.51 -19.42 3.74
CA GLN A 182 -9.92 -20.63 3.14
C GLN A 182 -10.12 -20.66 1.63
N TYR A 183 -11.35 -20.41 1.17
CA TYR A 183 -11.64 -20.43 -0.26
C TYR A 183 -10.82 -19.39 -1.05
N PHE A 184 -10.64 -18.19 -0.52
CA PHE A 184 -9.86 -17.14 -1.20
C PHE A 184 -8.36 -17.47 -1.25
N LEU A 185 -7.80 -18.02 -0.17
CA LEU A 185 -6.42 -18.48 -0.15
C LEU A 185 -6.19 -19.65 -1.12
N ASP A 186 -7.09 -20.65 -1.11
CA ASP A 186 -7.02 -21.80 -2.04
C ASP A 186 -7.13 -21.33 -3.50
N PHE A 187 -8.01 -20.36 -3.78
CA PHE A 187 -8.18 -19.78 -5.11
C PHE A 187 -6.90 -19.09 -5.59
N ASN A 188 -6.25 -18.32 -4.73
CA ASN A 188 -5.01 -17.61 -5.05
C ASN A 188 -3.82 -18.57 -5.20
N THR A 189 -3.67 -19.54 -4.29
CA THR A 189 -2.57 -20.49 -4.35
C THR A 189 -2.69 -21.44 -5.57
N ALA A 190 -3.90 -21.80 -5.96
CA ALA A 190 -4.15 -22.54 -7.21
C ALA A 190 -3.77 -21.74 -8.47
N ALA A 191 -3.74 -20.41 -8.39
CA ALA A 191 -3.27 -19.51 -9.46
C ALA A 191 -1.76 -19.23 -9.43
N GLY A 192 -1.01 -19.85 -8.50
CA GLY A 192 0.45 -19.74 -8.41
C GLY A 192 0.97 -18.75 -7.37
N TYR A 193 0.10 -18.11 -6.59
CA TYR A 193 0.54 -17.25 -5.49
C TYR A 193 1.08 -18.08 -4.33
N THR A 194 2.22 -17.68 -3.78
CA THR A 194 2.76 -18.28 -2.55
C THR A 194 2.06 -17.67 -1.34
N GLU A 195 1.53 -18.52 -0.45
CA GLU A 195 0.88 -18.06 0.77
C GLU A 195 1.89 -17.64 1.83
N TYR A 196 1.63 -16.49 2.47
CA TYR A 196 2.38 -15.94 3.60
C TYR A 196 1.45 -15.71 4.78
N LEU A 197 1.91 -16.01 5.98
CA LEU A 197 1.25 -15.62 7.24
C LEU A 197 2.16 -14.61 7.95
N PRO A 198 1.94 -13.29 7.76
CA PRO A 198 2.81 -12.27 8.28
C PRO A 198 2.48 -11.91 9.75
N PRO A 199 3.40 -11.22 10.45
CA PRO A 199 3.07 -10.52 11.69
C PRO A 199 1.97 -9.47 11.47
N PHE A 200 1.08 -9.30 12.47
CA PHE A 200 -0.03 -8.33 12.40
C PHE A 200 0.31 -6.97 13.03
N MET A 201 1.52 -6.84 13.54
CA MET A 201 2.12 -5.58 13.98
C MET A 201 3.41 -5.35 13.20
N VAL A 202 3.66 -4.09 12.86
CA VAL A 202 4.84 -3.69 12.09
C VAL A 202 5.53 -2.49 12.73
N ASN A 203 6.82 -2.33 12.49
CA ASN A 203 7.57 -1.13 12.88
C ASN A 203 7.28 0.05 11.92
N ALA A 204 7.66 1.26 12.34
CA ALA A 204 7.48 2.48 11.57
C ALA A 204 8.12 2.41 10.17
N ALA A 205 9.29 1.75 10.03
CA ALA A 205 9.97 1.60 8.76
C ALA A 205 9.15 0.79 7.74
N SER A 206 8.44 -0.26 8.19
CA SER A 206 7.55 -1.05 7.33
C SER A 206 6.30 -0.26 6.92
N ALA A 207 5.69 0.46 7.85
CA ALA A 207 4.54 1.31 7.55
C ALA A 207 4.91 2.48 6.61
N PHE A 208 6.11 3.04 6.77
CA PHE A 208 6.65 4.06 5.86
C PHE A 208 6.88 3.52 4.44
N ALA A 209 7.43 2.34 4.33
CA ALA A 209 7.80 1.73 3.03
C ALA A 209 6.61 1.62 2.07
N THR A 210 5.44 1.22 2.57
CA THR A 210 4.21 1.07 1.78
C THR A 210 3.37 2.34 1.68
N GLY A 211 3.72 3.40 2.42
CA GLY A 211 3.06 4.71 2.33
C GLY A 211 1.99 4.97 3.38
N GLN A 212 1.87 4.10 4.39
CA GLN A 212 0.96 4.30 5.52
C GLN A 212 1.45 5.40 6.47
N LEU A 213 2.76 5.59 6.56
CA LEU A 213 3.37 6.71 7.27
C LEU A 213 4.01 7.72 6.28
N PRO A 214 3.96 9.03 6.62
CA PRO A 214 3.26 9.64 7.75
C PRO A 214 1.74 9.49 7.64
N ASP A 215 1.08 9.11 8.74
CA ASP A 215 -0.37 8.90 8.79
C ASP A 215 -1.11 10.24 8.80
N LYS A 216 -1.41 10.76 7.62
CA LYS A 216 -2.07 12.06 7.44
C LYS A 216 -3.57 12.02 7.79
N GLU A 217 -4.17 10.83 7.75
CA GLU A 217 -5.60 10.63 7.93
C GLU A 217 -5.96 10.08 9.32
N GLY A 218 -4.95 9.74 10.13
CA GLY A 218 -5.14 9.20 11.46
C GLY A 218 -5.76 7.79 11.47
N GLN A 219 -5.45 6.97 10.46
CA GLN A 219 -6.05 5.64 10.29
C GLN A 219 -5.36 4.52 11.06
N MET A 220 -4.08 4.71 11.44
CA MET A 220 -3.29 3.66 12.06
C MET A 220 -3.54 3.56 13.58
N TYR A 221 -3.72 2.34 14.07
CA TYR A 221 -3.59 2.05 15.50
C TYR A 221 -2.12 1.91 15.87
N HIS A 222 -1.67 2.65 16.88
CA HIS A 222 -0.29 2.71 17.31
C HIS A 222 -0.14 2.25 18.75
N ALA A 223 0.67 1.21 18.99
CA ALA A 223 1.11 0.77 20.31
C ALA A 223 2.34 1.61 20.70
N THR A 224 2.12 2.68 21.45
CA THR A 224 3.10 3.76 21.67
C THR A 224 4.31 3.34 22.51
N GLU A 225 4.15 2.39 23.45
CA GLU A 225 5.24 1.93 24.31
C GLU A 225 6.31 1.15 23.53
N ASP A 226 5.88 0.35 22.56
CA ASP A 226 6.77 -0.50 21.76
C ASP A 226 7.09 0.10 20.38
N ASP A 227 6.46 1.21 20.01
CA ASP A 227 6.52 1.86 18.69
C ASP A 227 6.15 0.90 17.54
N PHE A 228 5.08 0.10 17.75
CA PHE A 228 4.52 -0.78 16.73
C PHE A 228 3.14 -0.32 16.27
N TYR A 229 2.83 -0.62 15.01
CA TYR A 229 1.56 -0.29 14.38
C TYR A 229 0.80 -1.57 14.06
N LEU A 230 -0.50 -1.62 14.41
CA LEU A 230 -1.41 -2.65 13.92
C LEU A 230 -1.62 -2.46 12.42
N ILE A 231 -1.52 -3.53 11.65
CA ILE A 231 -1.57 -3.44 10.18
C ILE A 231 -2.98 -3.09 9.69
N PRO A 232 -3.13 -2.14 8.73
CA PRO A 232 -4.41 -1.85 8.08
C PRO A 232 -4.70 -2.80 6.91
N THR A 233 -3.71 -3.62 6.51
CA THR A 233 -3.73 -4.54 5.37
C THR A 233 -2.49 -5.44 5.41
N ALA A 234 -2.60 -6.67 4.93
CA ALA A 234 -1.46 -7.58 4.76
C ALA A 234 -0.41 -7.06 3.75
N GLU A 235 -0.79 -6.13 2.87
CA GLU A 235 0.15 -5.43 1.99
C GLU A 235 1.38 -4.94 2.74
N VAL A 236 1.18 -4.33 3.92
CA VAL A 236 2.28 -3.70 4.68
C VAL A 236 3.37 -4.69 5.05
N PRO A 237 3.11 -5.76 5.81
CA PRO A 237 4.15 -6.72 6.17
C PRO A 237 4.65 -7.53 4.98
N VAL A 238 3.80 -7.97 4.06
CA VAL A 238 4.18 -8.87 2.97
C VAL A 238 5.06 -8.16 1.93
N THR A 239 4.73 -6.91 1.56
CA THR A 239 5.60 -6.14 0.66
C THR A 239 6.98 -5.91 1.28
N ASN A 240 7.05 -5.70 2.60
CA ASN A 240 8.29 -5.47 3.34
C ASN A 240 9.19 -6.71 3.50
N VAL A 241 8.76 -7.91 3.11
CA VAL A 241 9.63 -9.10 3.03
C VAL A 241 10.86 -8.81 2.16
N PHE A 242 10.71 -7.96 1.16
CA PHE A 242 11.78 -7.59 0.22
C PHE A 242 12.39 -6.21 0.50
N ARG A 243 12.19 -5.64 1.70
CA ARG A 243 12.83 -4.37 2.07
C ARG A 243 14.36 -4.55 2.15
N ASP A 244 15.11 -3.54 1.66
CA ASP A 244 16.57 -3.50 1.57
C ASP A 244 17.19 -4.67 0.77
N THR A 245 16.42 -5.27 -0.15
CA THR A 245 16.85 -6.45 -0.93
C THR A 245 17.22 -6.06 -2.36
N VAL A 246 18.23 -6.75 -2.90
CA VAL A 246 18.59 -6.74 -4.32
C VAL A 246 18.32 -8.13 -4.89
N LEU A 247 17.25 -8.26 -5.65
CA LEU A 247 16.82 -9.48 -6.32
C LEU A 247 17.62 -9.73 -7.60
N LYS A 248 17.52 -10.93 -8.16
CA LYS A 248 17.90 -11.20 -9.55
C LYS A 248 16.68 -10.95 -10.44
N GLU A 249 16.88 -10.53 -11.67
CA GLU A 249 15.78 -10.40 -12.64
C GLU A 249 15.01 -11.71 -12.83
N SER A 250 15.73 -12.85 -12.78
CA SER A 250 15.13 -14.20 -12.86
C SER A 250 14.20 -14.57 -11.69
N ASP A 251 14.23 -13.82 -10.58
CA ASP A 251 13.37 -14.05 -9.43
C ASP A 251 11.97 -13.41 -9.64
N LEU A 252 11.84 -12.53 -10.64
CA LEU A 252 10.61 -11.81 -10.96
C LEU A 252 9.75 -12.55 -12.00
N PRO A 253 8.41 -12.55 -11.89
CA PRO A 253 7.61 -11.93 -10.85
C PRO A 253 7.59 -12.75 -9.55
N ILE A 254 7.49 -12.06 -8.40
CA ILE A 254 7.23 -12.69 -7.11
C ILE A 254 5.75 -12.48 -6.78
N GLN A 255 5.01 -13.57 -6.63
CA GLN A 255 3.57 -13.58 -6.40
C GLN A 255 3.27 -14.10 -4.98
N MET A 256 2.61 -13.28 -4.17
CA MET A 256 2.33 -13.55 -2.77
C MET A 256 0.86 -13.36 -2.46
N THR A 257 0.29 -14.20 -1.61
CA THR A 257 -1.03 -14.01 -1.01
C THR A 257 -0.95 -14.13 0.50
N ALA A 258 -1.77 -13.38 1.21
CA ALA A 258 -1.80 -13.44 2.67
C ALA A 258 -3.18 -13.09 3.22
N TYR A 259 -3.59 -13.83 4.23
CA TYR A 259 -4.68 -13.47 5.11
C TYR A 259 -4.17 -12.63 6.28
N SER A 260 -4.92 -11.61 6.67
CA SER A 260 -4.71 -10.94 7.94
C SER A 260 -6.00 -10.32 8.49
N PRO A 261 -6.12 -10.17 9.82
CA PRO A 261 -6.93 -9.11 10.38
C PRO A 261 -6.32 -7.76 9.97
N CYS A 262 -7.19 -6.78 9.73
CA CYS A 262 -6.84 -5.43 9.35
C CYS A 262 -7.47 -4.47 10.36
N PHE A 263 -6.72 -3.46 10.77
CA PHE A 263 -7.14 -2.51 11.80
C PHE A 263 -7.12 -1.10 11.23
N ARG A 264 -8.30 -0.44 11.23
CA ARG A 264 -8.42 0.95 10.76
C ARG A 264 -9.24 1.76 11.75
N ARG A 265 -8.78 2.95 12.07
CA ARG A 265 -9.50 3.85 12.99
C ARG A 265 -10.78 4.41 12.38
N GLU A 266 -10.95 4.30 11.06
CA GLU A 266 -12.10 4.79 10.31
C GLU A 266 -12.45 6.25 10.67
N ALA A 267 -11.41 7.05 10.89
CA ALA A 267 -11.54 8.44 11.30
C ALA A 267 -12.35 9.24 10.26
N GLY A 268 -13.37 9.96 10.72
CA GLY A 268 -14.23 10.78 9.85
C GLY A 268 -15.37 10.04 9.16
N SER A 269 -15.59 8.76 9.46
CA SER A 269 -16.69 7.99 8.86
C SER A 269 -17.94 8.03 9.74
N PHE A 270 -19.11 8.40 9.16
CA PHE A 270 -20.37 8.57 9.87
C PHE A 270 -21.57 8.10 9.05
N GLY A 271 -22.71 7.83 9.73
CA GLY A 271 -24.01 7.64 9.11
C GLY A 271 -24.29 6.25 8.54
N LYS A 272 -24.97 6.17 7.40
CA LYS A 272 -25.41 4.90 6.79
C LYS A 272 -24.25 3.99 6.35
N ASP A 273 -23.09 4.57 6.06
CA ASP A 273 -21.94 3.85 5.55
C ASP A 273 -21.22 3.01 6.61
N VAL A 274 -21.49 3.27 7.90
CA VAL A 274 -20.93 2.50 9.02
C VAL A 274 -21.90 1.45 9.59
N ARG A 275 -23.07 1.22 8.96
CA ARG A 275 -24.04 0.28 9.47
C ARG A 275 -23.68 -1.17 9.15
N GLY A 276 -23.79 -2.04 10.14
CA GLY A 276 -23.48 -3.48 10.01
C GLY A 276 -22.03 -3.74 9.64
N LEU A 277 -21.82 -4.58 8.63
CA LEU A 277 -20.48 -4.99 8.15
C LEU A 277 -19.92 -4.07 7.05
N ASN A 278 -20.59 -2.99 6.69
CA ASN A 278 -20.13 -2.10 5.61
C ASN A 278 -18.79 -1.42 5.93
N ARG A 279 -18.61 -1.00 7.21
CA ARG A 279 -17.36 -0.36 7.68
C ARG A 279 -17.14 -0.65 9.16
N VAL A 280 -16.02 -1.28 9.46
CA VAL A 280 -15.68 -1.76 10.81
C VAL A 280 -14.21 -1.48 11.12
N HIS A 281 -13.86 -1.34 12.42
CA HIS A 281 -12.52 -1.00 12.86
C HIS A 281 -11.54 -2.19 12.78
N GLN A 282 -12.07 -3.40 12.90
CA GLN A 282 -11.35 -4.65 12.67
C GLN A 282 -12.09 -5.49 11.65
N PHE A 283 -11.37 -5.97 10.64
CA PHE A 283 -11.91 -6.84 9.61
C PHE A 283 -10.83 -7.76 9.04
N GLU A 284 -11.25 -8.84 8.43
CA GLU A 284 -10.37 -9.77 7.77
C GLU A 284 -10.32 -9.50 6.26
N LYS A 285 -9.14 -9.69 5.70
CA LYS A 285 -8.88 -9.51 4.28
C LYS A 285 -7.84 -10.53 3.78
N VAL A 286 -8.07 -11.06 2.60
CA VAL A 286 -7.04 -11.77 1.84
C VAL A 286 -6.48 -10.82 0.80
N GLU A 287 -5.15 -10.71 0.74
CA GLU A 287 -4.42 -9.86 -0.20
C GLU A 287 -3.63 -10.70 -1.20
N ILE A 288 -3.47 -10.15 -2.39
CA ILE A 288 -2.49 -10.58 -3.39
C ILE A 288 -1.50 -9.44 -3.63
N ILE A 289 -0.21 -9.76 -3.60
CA ILE A 289 0.87 -8.80 -3.77
C ILE A 289 1.84 -9.34 -4.83
N GLN A 290 2.34 -8.47 -5.71
CA GLN A 290 3.37 -8.84 -6.66
C GLN A 290 4.53 -7.84 -6.66
N ILE A 291 5.75 -8.37 -6.76
CA ILE A 291 6.97 -7.61 -7.06
C ILE A 291 7.40 -8.01 -8.47
N VAL A 292 7.49 -7.04 -9.38
CA VAL A 292 7.61 -7.32 -10.81
C VAL A 292 8.66 -6.46 -11.50
N HIS A 293 9.09 -6.91 -12.68
CA HIS A 293 9.89 -6.07 -13.57
C HIS A 293 9.06 -4.85 -14.04
N PRO A 294 9.63 -3.64 -14.10
CA PRO A 294 8.90 -2.43 -14.51
C PRO A 294 8.14 -2.57 -15.84
N ASP A 295 8.75 -3.17 -16.85
CA ASP A 295 8.17 -3.34 -18.19
C ASP A 295 6.98 -4.32 -18.22
N LYS A 296 6.75 -5.06 -17.13
CA LYS A 296 5.65 -6.02 -17.03
C LYS A 296 4.52 -5.54 -16.14
N SER A 297 4.70 -4.41 -15.42
CA SER A 297 3.77 -4.02 -14.36
C SER A 297 2.35 -3.72 -14.85
N ASP A 298 2.18 -3.19 -16.06
CA ASP A 298 0.85 -2.91 -16.61
C ASP A 298 0.15 -4.20 -17.05
N LEU A 299 0.87 -5.13 -17.66
CA LEU A 299 0.33 -6.46 -17.98
C LEU A 299 -0.09 -7.20 -16.70
N VAL A 300 0.77 -7.17 -15.67
CA VAL A 300 0.47 -7.82 -14.40
C VAL A 300 -0.72 -7.18 -13.69
N LEU A 301 -0.91 -5.87 -13.81
CA LEU A 301 -2.10 -5.19 -13.31
C LEU A 301 -3.37 -5.76 -13.95
N ASP A 302 -3.38 -5.90 -15.27
CA ASP A 302 -4.52 -6.48 -16.01
C ASP A 302 -4.79 -7.93 -15.60
N GLU A 303 -3.73 -8.74 -15.39
CA GLU A 303 -3.82 -10.11 -14.91
C GLU A 303 -4.40 -10.19 -13.49
N MET A 304 -3.97 -9.29 -12.57
CA MET A 304 -4.51 -9.20 -11.22
C MET A 304 -5.98 -8.77 -11.21
N VAL A 305 -6.36 -7.80 -12.03
CA VAL A 305 -7.75 -7.38 -12.21
C VAL A 305 -8.60 -8.55 -12.71
N ALA A 306 -8.14 -9.28 -13.73
CA ALA A 306 -8.85 -10.45 -14.24
C ALA A 306 -8.93 -11.59 -13.21
N HIS A 307 -7.92 -11.75 -12.35
CA HIS A 307 -7.91 -12.75 -11.27
C HIS A 307 -8.98 -12.47 -10.21
N VAL A 308 -9.06 -11.22 -9.72
CA VAL A 308 -10.09 -10.80 -8.75
C VAL A 308 -11.49 -10.88 -9.35
N GLU A 309 -11.65 -10.50 -10.62
CA GLU A 309 -12.92 -10.65 -11.33
C GLU A 309 -13.40 -12.11 -11.39
N LYS A 310 -12.49 -13.05 -11.73
CA LYS A 310 -12.81 -14.49 -11.72
C LYS A 310 -13.28 -14.98 -10.34
N LEU A 311 -12.70 -14.46 -9.27
CA LEU A 311 -13.11 -14.78 -7.91
C LEU A 311 -14.54 -14.30 -7.64
N LEU A 312 -14.90 -13.08 -8.03
CA LEU A 312 -16.29 -12.57 -7.91
C LEU A 312 -17.28 -13.36 -8.76
N ILE A 313 -16.90 -13.70 -10.00
CA ILE A 313 -17.72 -14.54 -10.89
C ILE A 313 -17.99 -15.91 -10.22
N SER A 314 -16.99 -16.51 -9.59
CA SER A 314 -17.14 -17.81 -8.90
C SER A 314 -18.14 -17.75 -7.74
N LEU A 315 -18.26 -16.59 -7.08
CA LEU A 315 -19.21 -16.35 -6.01
C LEU A 315 -20.63 -16.04 -6.54
N GLY A 316 -20.81 -15.82 -7.84
CA GLY A 316 -22.10 -15.51 -8.46
C GLY A 316 -22.68 -14.15 -8.01
N LEU A 317 -21.84 -13.21 -7.64
CA LEU A 317 -22.26 -11.87 -7.21
C LEU A 317 -22.32 -10.90 -8.39
N PRO A 318 -23.33 -10.02 -8.44
CA PRO A 318 -23.34 -8.91 -9.41
C PRO A 318 -22.23 -7.91 -9.05
N TYR A 319 -21.41 -7.54 -10.02
CA TYR A 319 -20.25 -6.68 -9.78
C TYR A 319 -20.11 -5.62 -10.88
N ARG A 320 -19.36 -4.57 -10.55
CA ARG A 320 -18.77 -3.65 -11.52
C ARG A 320 -17.32 -3.35 -11.15
N ILE A 321 -16.52 -3.01 -12.16
CA ILE A 321 -15.12 -2.62 -12.00
C ILE A 321 -15.01 -1.16 -12.41
N LEU A 322 -14.42 -0.36 -11.52
CA LEU A 322 -14.19 1.06 -11.69
C LEU A 322 -12.70 1.33 -11.87
N ARG A 323 -12.33 2.16 -12.84
CA ARG A 323 -11.01 2.80 -12.85
C ARG A 323 -11.12 4.13 -12.14
N LEU A 324 -10.35 4.30 -11.06
CA LEU A 324 -10.45 5.48 -10.23
C LEU A 324 -9.91 6.72 -10.92
N CYS A 325 -10.60 7.84 -10.75
CA CYS A 325 -10.14 9.14 -11.18
C CYS A 325 -9.08 9.71 -10.23
N GLY A 326 -8.39 10.74 -10.67
CA GLY A 326 -7.26 11.31 -9.94
C GLY A 326 -7.59 11.78 -8.52
N GLY A 327 -8.82 12.26 -8.28
CA GLY A 327 -9.26 12.75 -6.98
C GLY A 327 -9.66 11.68 -5.98
N ASP A 328 -9.98 10.46 -6.46
CA ASP A 328 -10.39 9.33 -5.62
C ASP A 328 -9.25 8.33 -5.37
N MET A 329 -8.16 8.43 -6.12
CA MET A 329 -7.02 7.53 -5.98
C MET A 329 -6.27 7.70 -4.66
N GLY A 330 -5.88 6.59 -4.04
CA GLY A 330 -5.00 6.56 -2.89
C GLY A 330 -3.66 7.26 -3.13
N PHE A 331 -3.05 7.77 -2.04
CA PHE A 331 -1.83 8.57 -2.08
C PHE A 331 -0.65 7.88 -2.80
N ALA A 332 -0.44 6.60 -2.55
CA ALA A 332 0.71 5.86 -3.04
C ALA A 332 0.50 5.21 -4.42
N SER A 333 -0.74 5.00 -4.89
CA SER A 333 -1.03 4.31 -6.14
C SER A 333 -0.78 5.19 -7.37
N ALA A 334 -0.36 4.58 -8.48
CA ALA A 334 -0.27 5.22 -9.79
C ALA A 334 -1.53 4.99 -10.63
N ILE A 335 -2.17 3.84 -10.47
CA ILE A 335 -3.47 3.50 -11.06
C ILE A 335 -4.15 2.46 -10.18
N THR A 336 -5.47 2.56 -10.06
CA THR A 336 -6.29 1.69 -9.20
C THR A 336 -7.57 1.30 -9.93
N TYR A 337 -7.94 0.03 -9.77
CA TYR A 337 -9.23 -0.51 -10.16
C TYR A 337 -9.95 -1.00 -8.92
N ASP A 338 -11.13 -0.45 -8.65
CA ASP A 338 -11.99 -0.89 -7.57
C ASP A 338 -13.07 -1.83 -8.08
N PHE A 339 -13.37 -2.84 -7.27
CA PHE A 339 -14.43 -3.79 -7.52
C PHE A 339 -15.55 -3.53 -6.53
N GLU A 340 -16.73 -3.36 -7.04
CA GLU A 340 -17.92 -3.21 -6.23
C GLU A 340 -18.90 -4.35 -6.52
N VAL A 341 -19.58 -4.81 -5.48
CA VAL A 341 -20.72 -5.74 -5.59
C VAL A 341 -22.02 -5.01 -5.27
N TYR A 342 -23.06 -5.38 -5.99
CA TYR A 342 -24.36 -4.81 -5.75
C TYR A 342 -25.05 -5.47 -4.56
N SER A 343 -25.39 -4.69 -3.56
CA SER A 343 -26.24 -5.10 -2.44
C SER A 343 -27.71 -4.91 -2.86
N ALA A 344 -28.40 -6.01 -3.13
CA ALA A 344 -29.78 -5.96 -3.62
C ALA A 344 -30.77 -5.47 -2.56
N ALA A 345 -30.46 -5.67 -1.27
CA ALA A 345 -31.31 -5.18 -0.17
C ALA A 345 -31.07 -3.71 0.19
N GLN A 346 -29.85 -3.19 -0.05
CA GLN A 346 -29.52 -1.78 0.16
C GLN A 346 -29.70 -0.94 -1.11
N GLU A 347 -29.92 -1.58 -2.25
CA GLU A 347 -30.01 -0.96 -3.60
C GLU A 347 -28.81 -0.08 -3.94
N ARG A 348 -27.60 -0.54 -3.57
CA ARG A 348 -26.35 0.21 -3.80
C ARG A 348 -25.15 -0.69 -4.09
N TRP A 349 -24.15 -0.09 -4.70
CA TRP A 349 -22.83 -0.72 -4.91
C TRP A 349 -21.96 -0.58 -3.65
N LEU A 350 -21.22 -1.63 -3.31
CA LEU A 350 -20.30 -1.69 -2.17
C LEU A 350 -18.93 -2.16 -2.66
N GLU A 351 -17.92 -1.36 -2.45
CA GLU A 351 -16.53 -1.72 -2.75
C GLU A 351 -16.09 -2.94 -1.93
N VAL A 352 -15.57 -3.96 -2.59
CA VAL A 352 -15.10 -5.22 -1.97
C VAL A 352 -13.63 -5.52 -2.24
N SER A 353 -13.03 -4.83 -3.20
CA SER A 353 -11.62 -4.94 -3.54
C SER A 353 -11.12 -3.68 -4.21
N SER A 354 -9.82 -3.44 -4.07
CA SER A 354 -9.06 -2.43 -4.79
C SER A 354 -7.78 -3.09 -5.29
N VAL A 355 -7.47 -2.98 -6.59
CA VAL A 355 -6.26 -3.51 -7.22
C VAL A 355 -5.45 -2.36 -7.77
N SER A 356 -4.20 -2.21 -7.32
CA SER A 356 -3.36 -1.04 -7.59
C SER A 356 -1.97 -1.41 -8.10
N ASN A 357 -1.47 -0.60 -9.05
CA ASN A 357 -0.06 -0.54 -9.41
C ASN A 357 0.57 0.70 -8.74
N PHE A 358 1.63 0.48 -7.96
CA PHE A 358 2.38 1.55 -7.30
C PHE A 358 3.62 1.95 -8.08
N MET A 359 3.91 1.25 -9.18
CA MET A 359 5.18 1.41 -9.89
C MET A 359 6.38 1.31 -8.93
N ALA A 360 7.36 2.19 -9.05
CA ALA A 360 8.53 2.20 -8.16
C ALA A 360 8.31 2.98 -6.84
N TYR A 361 7.11 3.45 -6.54
CA TYR A 361 6.89 4.35 -5.39
C TYR A 361 7.21 3.69 -4.05
N GLN A 362 6.68 2.49 -3.81
CA GLN A 362 6.92 1.72 -2.59
C GLN A 362 8.32 1.09 -2.60
N THR A 363 8.71 0.49 -3.72
CA THR A 363 10.00 -0.18 -3.87
C THR A 363 11.18 0.78 -3.73
N TYR A 364 11.03 2.04 -4.12
CA TYR A 364 12.00 3.09 -3.86
C TYR A 364 12.12 3.42 -2.35
N ARG A 365 10.99 3.53 -1.63
CA ARG A 365 10.98 3.74 -0.18
C ARG A 365 11.63 2.60 0.59
N MET A 366 11.32 1.36 0.20
CA MET A 366 11.83 0.16 0.87
C MET A 366 13.15 -0.35 0.29
N LYS A 367 13.72 0.34 -0.72
CA LYS A 367 14.97 -0.01 -1.40
C LYS A 367 14.97 -1.43 -1.99
N CYS A 368 13.81 -1.90 -2.48
CA CYS A 368 13.70 -3.15 -3.21
C CYS A 368 14.13 -2.94 -4.66
N ARG A 369 15.21 -3.58 -5.05
CA ARG A 369 15.86 -3.45 -6.36
C ARG A 369 16.11 -4.82 -6.96
N PHE A 370 16.39 -4.86 -8.25
CA PHE A 370 16.88 -6.06 -8.91
C PHE A 370 18.08 -5.71 -9.80
N LYS A 371 18.90 -6.73 -10.11
CA LYS A 371 19.95 -6.64 -11.12
C LYS A 371 19.43 -7.24 -12.41
N ASP A 372 19.45 -6.43 -13.48
CA ASP A 372 19.11 -6.89 -14.83
C ASP A 372 20.24 -7.75 -15.44
N ALA A 373 20.00 -8.26 -16.65
CA ALA A 373 20.95 -9.11 -17.38
C ALA A 373 22.30 -8.43 -17.61
N ASP A 374 22.34 -7.11 -17.73
CA ASP A 374 23.57 -6.30 -17.91
C ASP A 374 24.26 -5.96 -16.57
N GLY A 375 23.71 -6.43 -15.45
CA GLY A 375 24.22 -6.18 -14.11
C GLY A 375 23.87 -4.79 -13.54
N LYS A 376 23.03 -4.01 -14.23
CA LYS A 376 22.56 -2.71 -13.77
C LYS A 376 21.47 -2.90 -12.71
N THR A 377 21.55 -2.12 -11.65
CA THR A 377 20.57 -2.14 -10.57
C THR A 377 19.41 -1.19 -10.88
N GLN A 378 18.19 -1.71 -10.81
CA GLN A 378 16.94 -0.97 -11.02
C GLN A 378 15.97 -1.21 -9.86
N PHE A 379 14.99 -0.29 -9.66
CA PHE A 379 13.89 -0.53 -8.74
C PHE A 379 12.85 -1.40 -9.39
N ALA A 380 12.39 -2.43 -8.68
CA ALA A 380 11.25 -3.21 -9.11
C ALA A 380 9.95 -2.37 -9.01
N HIS A 381 8.85 -2.84 -9.59
CA HIS A 381 7.52 -2.30 -9.33
C HIS A 381 6.77 -3.19 -8.33
N SER A 382 5.87 -2.59 -7.55
CA SER A 382 4.97 -3.31 -6.64
C SER A 382 3.52 -3.11 -7.05
N LEU A 383 2.74 -4.18 -6.94
CA LEU A 383 1.30 -4.18 -7.13
C LEU A 383 0.65 -4.89 -5.94
N ASN A 384 -0.55 -4.49 -5.59
CA ASN A 384 -1.39 -5.24 -4.67
C ASN A 384 -2.85 -5.28 -5.12
N GLY A 385 -3.60 -6.17 -4.50
CA GLY A 385 -5.06 -6.20 -4.63
C GLY A 385 -5.70 -7.00 -3.50
N SER A 386 -6.89 -6.59 -3.10
CA SER A 386 -7.69 -7.37 -2.15
C SER A 386 -8.37 -8.55 -2.84
N SER A 387 -8.18 -9.72 -2.31
CA SER A 387 -8.78 -10.98 -2.80
C SER A 387 -9.66 -11.65 -1.73
N LEU A 388 -10.61 -11.09 -1.14
CA LEU A 388 -11.42 -9.88 -1.13
C LEU A 388 -11.52 -9.33 0.32
N ALA A 389 -12.24 -8.22 0.56
CA ALA A 389 -12.58 -7.75 1.90
C ALA A 389 -13.76 -8.59 2.46
N LEU A 390 -13.46 -9.45 3.43
CA LEU A 390 -14.40 -10.48 3.89
C LEU A 390 -15.72 -9.93 4.45
N PRO A 391 -15.76 -8.87 5.30
CA PRO A 391 -17.05 -8.40 5.85
C PRO A 391 -18.04 -7.95 4.79
N ARG A 392 -17.57 -7.25 3.77
CA ARG A 392 -18.46 -6.78 2.68
C ARG A 392 -18.90 -7.91 1.77
N ILE A 393 -18.04 -8.91 1.51
CA ILE A 393 -18.43 -10.13 0.80
C ILE A 393 -19.40 -10.96 1.63
N PHE A 394 -19.17 -11.09 2.93
CA PHE A 394 -20.10 -11.72 3.86
C PHE A 394 -21.48 -11.07 3.79
N ALA A 395 -21.52 -9.74 3.92
CA ALA A 395 -22.77 -8.96 3.81
C ALA A 395 -23.45 -9.15 2.44
N ALA A 396 -22.68 -9.07 1.34
CA ALA A 396 -23.20 -9.24 -0.01
C ALA A 396 -23.78 -10.64 -0.24
N ILE A 397 -23.13 -11.70 0.24
CA ILE A 397 -23.66 -13.07 0.12
C ILE A 397 -24.93 -13.23 0.97
N VAL A 398 -24.91 -12.76 2.23
CA VAL A 398 -26.08 -12.85 3.11
C VAL A 398 -27.28 -12.13 2.52
N GLU A 399 -27.10 -10.97 1.90
CA GLU A 399 -28.19 -10.21 1.26
C GLU A 399 -28.64 -10.82 -0.07
N ASN A 400 -27.70 -11.12 -0.97
CA ASN A 400 -28.05 -11.55 -2.33
C ASN A 400 -28.50 -13.02 -2.42
N TYR A 401 -28.15 -13.86 -1.45
CA TYR A 401 -28.52 -15.27 -1.39
C TYR A 401 -29.62 -15.58 -0.37
N GLN A 402 -30.27 -14.55 0.21
CA GLN A 402 -31.41 -14.77 1.11
C GLN A 402 -32.61 -15.33 0.37
N THR A 403 -33.33 -16.21 1.07
CA THR A 403 -34.59 -16.83 0.64
C THR A 403 -35.64 -16.65 1.73
N GLU A 404 -36.88 -17.01 1.46
CA GLU A 404 -37.95 -17.02 2.48
C GLU A 404 -37.61 -17.93 3.68
N ASN A 405 -36.80 -18.98 3.48
CA ASN A 405 -36.54 -20.01 4.48
C ASN A 405 -35.11 -19.94 5.08
N GLY A 406 -34.28 -18.97 4.69
CA GLY A 406 -32.91 -18.87 5.17
C GLY A 406 -31.97 -18.19 4.16
N ILE A 407 -30.71 -18.56 4.22
CA ILE A 407 -29.65 -18.00 3.35
C ILE A 407 -28.95 -19.16 2.64
N ALA A 408 -29.05 -19.22 1.32
CA ALA A 408 -28.29 -20.17 0.50
C ALA A 408 -26.81 -19.80 0.45
N LEU A 409 -25.95 -20.71 0.02
CA LEU A 409 -24.53 -20.44 -0.22
C LEU A 409 -24.19 -20.53 -1.71
N PRO A 410 -23.28 -19.68 -2.22
CA PRO A 410 -22.65 -19.89 -3.51
C PRO A 410 -22.15 -21.32 -3.67
N LYS A 411 -22.36 -21.93 -4.84
CA LYS A 411 -22.01 -23.35 -5.08
C LYS A 411 -20.56 -23.69 -4.71
N VAL A 412 -19.64 -22.77 -4.98
CA VAL A 412 -18.21 -22.97 -4.71
C VAL A 412 -17.87 -23.00 -3.22
N LEU A 413 -18.71 -22.43 -2.35
CA LEU A 413 -18.52 -22.43 -0.90
C LEU A 413 -19.18 -23.62 -0.19
N GLN A 414 -20.12 -24.30 -0.84
CA GLN A 414 -20.87 -25.43 -0.25
C GLN A 414 -19.95 -26.58 0.21
N PRO A 415 -18.96 -27.03 -0.57
CA PRO A 415 -18.02 -28.07 -0.12
C PRO A 415 -17.21 -27.64 1.11
N TYR A 416 -16.79 -26.39 1.18
CA TYR A 416 -16.03 -25.83 2.31
C TYR A 416 -16.90 -25.68 3.57
N PHE A 417 -18.14 -25.28 3.39
CA PHE A 417 -19.09 -25.12 4.51
C PHE A 417 -19.71 -26.43 4.95
N GLY A 418 -19.83 -27.42 4.04
CA GLY A 418 -20.46 -28.71 4.28
C GLY A 418 -21.98 -28.64 4.29
N SER A 419 -22.59 -27.66 3.65
CA SER A 419 -24.04 -27.48 3.49
C SER A 419 -24.32 -26.55 2.28
N GLU A 420 -25.49 -26.70 1.68
CA GLU A 420 -26.00 -25.81 0.63
C GLU A 420 -26.50 -24.46 1.18
N THR A 421 -26.81 -24.40 2.47
CA THR A 421 -27.31 -23.22 3.14
C THR A 421 -26.41 -22.80 4.30
N LEU A 422 -26.32 -21.50 4.55
CA LEU A 422 -25.70 -20.93 5.71
C LEU A 422 -26.57 -21.16 6.95
N VAL A 423 -27.88 -20.88 6.79
CA VAL A 423 -28.91 -21.04 7.83
C VAL A 423 -30.20 -21.51 7.19
#